data_5f25523f1fb836857fb6d5a50bbeea52
#
_entry.id   5f25523f1fb836857fb6d5a50bbeea52
#
_cell.length_a   1.000
_cell.length_b   1.000
_cell.length_c   1.000
_cell.angle_alpha   90.00
_cell.angle_beta   90.00
_cell.angle_gamma   90.00
#
_symmetry.space_group_name_H-M   'P 1'
#
loop_
_entity.id
_entity.type
_entity.pdbx_description
1 polymer ?
#
loop_
_entity_poly.entity_id
_entity_poly.type
_entity_poly.pdbx_seq_one_letter_code
_entity_poly.pdbx_strand_id
1 'polypeptide(L)'
;QYRVDTSVDPLFNETRKGGPSFAGAPVSPYWPDHGDVRAKGDSNILEIPVSSATTPALPKALERRFTNLPAIPWRGYLKRLGLRAVWLRPSYSSVEDAKALATALVARGVPTLNMLFHSSELVPEGSPYNRTDADVDRFFERLERVFEHIMKRLAARGVTYRECAEALQVPRS
;
A
#
# COMPACT_ATOMS: atom_id res chain seq x y z
N GLN A 1 -24.21 6.48 -3.87
CA GLN A 1 -23.22 6.42 -4.95
C GLN A 1 -21.82 6.36 -4.34
N TYR A 2 -20.98 5.42 -4.75
CA TYR A 2 -19.59 5.32 -4.30
C TYR A 2 -18.80 6.52 -4.84
N ARG A 3 -17.95 7.11 -4.00
CA ARG A 3 -17.12 8.27 -4.34
C ARG A 3 -15.62 7.99 -4.21
N VAL A 4 -15.26 6.91 -3.52
CA VAL A 4 -13.88 6.53 -3.24
C VAL A 4 -13.70 5.06 -3.56
N ASP A 5 -12.61 4.71 -4.21
CA ASP A 5 -12.08 3.36 -4.37
C ASP A 5 -10.69 3.26 -3.72
N THR A 6 -10.31 2.07 -3.32
CA THR A 6 -9.03 1.79 -2.64
C THR A 6 -8.42 0.48 -3.13
N SER A 7 -8.78 0.06 -4.33
CA SER A 7 -8.38 -1.26 -4.87
C SER A 7 -7.04 -1.26 -5.58
N VAL A 8 -6.51 -0.10 -5.93
CA VAL A 8 -5.22 -0.01 -6.64
C VAL A 8 -4.06 -0.16 -5.67
N ASP A 9 -3.21 -1.13 -5.94
CA ASP A 9 -1.91 -1.30 -5.31
C ASP A 9 -0.78 -1.02 -6.33
N PRO A 10 -0.02 0.07 -6.18
CA PRO A 10 1.01 0.50 -7.14
C PRO A 10 2.13 -0.50 -7.40
N LEU A 11 2.32 -1.50 -6.54
CA LEU A 11 3.31 -2.58 -6.72
C LEU A 11 2.70 -3.90 -7.22
N PHE A 12 1.36 -3.98 -7.33
CA PHE A 12 0.68 -5.21 -7.71
C PHE A 12 0.82 -5.51 -9.21
N ASN A 13 1.31 -6.71 -9.52
CA ASN A 13 1.45 -7.19 -10.90
C ASN A 13 1.29 -8.71 -10.96
N GLU A 14 0.15 -9.17 -11.44
CA GLU A 14 -0.18 -10.58 -11.66
C GLU A 14 -0.33 -10.95 -13.15
N THR A 15 0.18 -10.13 -14.06
CA THR A 15 0.06 -10.37 -15.52
C THR A 15 0.57 -11.73 -15.96
N ARG A 16 1.56 -12.28 -15.26
CA ARG A 16 2.10 -13.63 -15.53
C ARG A 16 1.11 -14.76 -15.28
N LYS A 17 0.12 -14.51 -14.40
CA LYS A 17 -0.95 -15.45 -14.07
C LYS A 17 -2.25 -15.11 -14.80
N GLY A 18 -2.21 -14.20 -15.78
CA GLY A 18 -3.39 -13.72 -16.49
C GLY A 18 -4.22 -12.71 -15.69
N GLY A 19 -3.70 -12.23 -14.56
CA GLY A 19 -4.33 -11.23 -13.70
C GLY A 19 -4.00 -9.78 -14.09
N PRO A 20 -4.59 -8.81 -13.40
CA PRO A 20 -4.36 -7.39 -13.66
C PRO A 20 -2.97 -6.94 -13.18
N SER A 21 -2.55 -5.77 -13.67
CA SER A 21 -1.39 -5.06 -13.17
C SER A 21 -1.74 -3.62 -12.85
N PHE A 22 -1.43 -3.19 -11.64
CA PHE A 22 -1.50 -1.78 -11.23
C PHE A 22 -0.10 -1.15 -11.08
N ALA A 23 0.94 -1.89 -11.50
CA ALA A 23 2.32 -1.45 -11.38
C ALA A 23 2.55 -0.09 -12.06
N GLY A 24 3.06 0.86 -11.28
CA GLY A 24 3.33 2.21 -11.74
C GLY A 24 2.17 3.19 -11.59
N ALA A 25 1.05 2.78 -11.01
CA ALA A 25 -0.01 3.69 -10.60
C ALA A 25 0.52 4.75 -9.60
N PRO A 26 -0.14 5.90 -9.47
CA PRO A 26 0.21 6.89 -8.46
C PRO A 26 0.16 6.30 -7.04
N VAL A 27 1.07 6.73 -6.16
CA VAL A 27 1.05 6.36 -4.73
C VAL A 27 0.27 7.35 -3.86
N SER A 28 -0.08 8.51 -4.43
CA SER A 28 -0.95 9.52 -3.81
C SER A 28 -2.34 9.44 -4.40
N PRO A 29 -3.40 9.88 -3.68
CA PRO A 29 -4.75 9.92 -4.21
C PRO A 29 -4.85 10.66 -5.55
N TYR A 30 -5.71 10.14 -6.43
CA TYR A 30 -5.91 10.69 -7.79
C TYR A 30 -7.28 10.31 -8.35
N TRP A 31 -7.73 11.02 -9.37
CA TRP A 31 -8.88 10.66 -10.19
C TRP A 31 -8.38 9.78 -11.32
N PRO A 32 -8.83 8.51 -11.42
CA PRO A 32 -8.39 7.61 -12.49
C PRO A 32 -8.91 8.02 -13.87
N ASP A 33 -8.20 7.60 -14.90
CA ASP A 33 -8.70 7.58 -16.26
C ASP A 33 -9.66 6.40 -16.47
N HIS A 34 -10.70 6.59 -17.28
CA HIS A 34 -11.72 5.55 -17.54
C HIS A 34 -11.17 4.35 -18.34
N GLY A 35 -10.12 4.54 -19.13
CA GLY A 35 -9.50 3.49 -19.94
C GLY A 35 -8.31 2.79 -19.27
N ASP A 36 -7.62 3.50 -18.37
CA ASP A 36 -6.50 2.94 -17.59
C ASP A 36 -6.51 3.47 -16.16
N VAL A 37 -6.98 2.66 -15.24
CA VAL A 37 -7.05 2.99 -13.81
C VAL A 37 -5.70 3.42 -13.21
N ARG A 38 -4.57 3.10 -13.85
CA ARG A 38 -3.22 3.49 -13.41
C ARG A 38 -2.85 4.92 -13.82
N ALA A 39 -3.58 5.48 -14.75
CA ALA A 39 -3.38 6.84 -15.22
C ALA A 39 -4.29 7.82 -14.46
N LYS A 40 -3.83 9.06 -14.35
CA LYS A 40 -4.69 10.15 -13.89
C LYS A 40 -5.64 10.56 -15.01
N GLY A 41 -6.87 10.91 -14.65
CA GLY A 41 -7.92 11.33 -15.57
C GLY A 41 -9.02 12.08 -14.84
N ASP A 42 -10.25 11.89 -15.28
CA ASP A 42 -11.43 12.64 -14.88
C ASP A 42 -12.56 11.80 -14.28
N SER A 43 -12.29 10.58 -13.84
CA SER A 43 -13.26 9.72 -13.16
C SER A 43 -13.98 10.47 -12.04
N ASN A 44 -15.21 10.07 -11.77
CA ASN A 44 -15.98 10.58 -10.62
C ASN A 44 -15.69 9.85 -9.31
N ILE A 45 -14.82 8.83 -9.35
CA ILE A 45 -14.41 8.05 -8.19
C ILE A 45 -12.96 8.41 -7.89
N LEU A 46 -12.70 8.86 -6.67
CA LEU A 46 -11.35 9.13 -6.18
C LEU A 46 -10.68 7.81 -5.81
N GLU A 47 -9.55 7.52 -6.40
CA GLU A 47 -8.70 6.40 -5.97
C GLU A 47 -7.78 6.87 -4.82
N ILE A 48 -7.83 6.14 -3.70
CA ILE A 48 -6.89 6.26 -2.58
C ILE A 48 -6.07 4.97 -2.54
N PRO A 49 -4.91 4.92 -3.19
CA PRO A 49 -4.17 3.67 -3.38
C PRO A 49 -3.71 3.03 -2.08
N VAL A 50 -3.57 1.72 -2.09
CA VAL A 50 -2.89 1.00 -1.01
C VAL A 50 -1.46 1.53 -0.87
N SER A 51 -1.05 1.82 0.36
CA SER A 51 0.31 2.31 0.62
C SER A 51 1.32 1.21 0.39
N SER A 52 1.98 1.28 -0.76
CA SER A 52 3.05 0.36 -1.15
C SER A 52 4.15 1.09 -1.90
N ALA A 53 5.39 0.73 -1.67
CA ALA A 53 6.56 1.26 -2.39
C ALA A 53 7.77 0.35 -2.22
N THR A 54 8.82 0.61 -3.00
CA THR A 54 10.12 0.01 -2.73
C THR A 54 10.82 0.71 -1.56
N THR A 55 11.56 -0.04 -0.76
CA THR A 55 12.46 0.49 0.28
C THR A 55 13.88 -0.03 0.04
N PRO A 56 14.89 0.84 -0.09
CA PRO A 56 14.78 2.30 -0.20
C PRO A 56 13.93 2.74 -1.39
N ALA A 57 13.38 3.96 -1.31
CA ALA A 57 12.52 4.50 -2.35
C ALA A 57 13.27 4.63 -3.68
N LEU A 58 12.72 4.08 -4.74
CA LEU A 58 13.25 4.19 -6.10
C LEU A 58 12.50 5.27 -6.89
N PRO A 59 13.12 5.89 -7.90
CA PRO A 59 12.43 6.65 -8.93
C PRO A 59 11.34 5.78 -9.60
N LYS A 60 10.17 6.36 -9.91
CA LYS A 60 9.01 5.62 -10.46
C LYS A 60 9.34 4.72 -11.65
N ALA A 61 10.18 5.16 -12.56
CA ALA A 61 10.59 4.37 -13.73
C ALA A 61 11.34 3.10 -13.32
N LEU A 62 12.22 3.19 -12.32
CA LEU A 62 12.96 2.05 -11.78
C LEU A 62 12.07 1.16 -10.92
N GLU A 63 11.17 1.73 -10.14
CA GLU A 63 10.19 0.99 -9.34
C GLU A 63 9.29 0.12 -10.23
N ARG A 64 8.75 0.70 -11.31
CA ARG A 64 7.98 -0.04 -12.33
C ARG A 64 8.80 -1.16 -12.96
N ARG A 65 10.07 -0.91 -13.27
CA ARG A 65 10.97 -1.94 -13.81
C ARG A 65 11.23 -3.05 -12.79
N PHE A 66 11.41 -2.68 -11.52
CA PHE A 66 11.59 -3.62 -10.41
C PHE A 66 10.36 -4.52 -10.21
N THR A 67 9.15 -3.97 -10.25
CA THR A 67 7.91 -4.75 -10.10
C THR A 67 7.65 -5.68 -11.28
N ASN A 68 8.17 -5.37 -12.45
CA ASN A 68 8.07 -6.19 -13.67
C ASN A 68 9.18 -7.24 -13.81
N LEU A 69 10.20 -7.24 -12.93
CA LEU A 69 11.25 -8.26 -12.96
C LEU A 69 10.69 -9.66 -12.67
N PRO A 70 11.26 -10.71 -13.29
CA PRO A 70 10.93 -12.09 -12.95
C PRO A 70 11.05 -12.37 -11.45
N ALA A 71 10.15 -13.18 -10.93
CA ALA A 71 10.13 -13.52 -9.51
C ALA A 71 11.40 -14.25 -9.02
N ILE A 72 12.27 -14.71 -9.92
CA ILE A 72 13.44 -15.56 -9.68
C ILE A 72 14.60 -15.09 -10.58
N PRO A 73 15.82 -15.09 -10.16
CA PRO A 73 16.52 -15.03 -8.87
C PRO A 73 16.81 -13.59 -8.41
N TRP A 74 16.54 -12.59 -9.28
CA TRP A 74 16.94 -11.19 -9.09
C TRP A 74 16.30 -10.51 -7.88
N ARG A 75 15.04 -10.85 -7.56
CA ARG A 75 14.38 -10.33 -6.35
C ARG A 75 15.11 -10.73 -5.07
N GLY A 76 15.64 -11.96 -5.01
CA GLY A 76 16.44 -12.42 -3.88
C GLY A 76 17.76 -11.68 -3.74
N TYR A 77 18.40 -11.40 -4.88
CA TYR A 77 19.64 -10.62 -4.93
C TYR A 77 19.41 -9.16 -4.53
N LEU A 78 18.38 -8.53 -5.08
CA LEU A 78 18.03 -7.16 -4.74
C LEU A 78 17.62 -7.02 -3.26
N LYS A 79 16.95 -8.04 -2.70
CA LYS A 79 16.66 -8.11 -1.27
C LYS A 79 17.95 -8.15 -0.43
N ARG A 80 18.99 -8.82 -0.88
CA ARG A 80 20.32 -8.82 -0.23
C ARG A 80 20.98 -7.45 -0.29
N LEU A 81 20.71 -6.66 -1.34
CA LEU A 81 21.14 -5.27 -1.44
C LEU A 81 20.22 -4.29 -0.70
N GLY A 82 19.28 -4.78 0.14
CA GLY A 82 18.37 -3.98 0.93
C GLY A 82 17.14 -3.47 0.17
N LEU A 83 17.01 -3.75 -1.14
CA LEU A 83 15.85 -3.30 -1.91
C LEU A 83 14.68 -4.27 -1.74
N ARG A 84 13.57 -3.79 -1.19
CA ARG A 84 12.36 -4.58 -0.93
C ARG A 84 11.12 -3.89 -1.48
N ALA A 85 10.19 -4.68 -2.00
CA ALA A 85 8.81 -4.23 -2.18
C ALA A 85 8.10 -4.39 -0.84
N VAL A 86 7.55 -3.31 -0.32
CA VAL A 86 6.89 -3.27 0.98
C VAL A 86 5.47 -2.75 0.80
N TRP A 87 4.54 -3.39 1.47
CA TRP A 87 3.14 -3.00 1.56
C TRP A 87 2.81 -2.60 2.99
N LEU A 88 1.98 -1.61 3.16
CA LEU A 88 1.40 -1.31 4.47
C LEU A 88 0.32 -2.35 4.77
N ARG A 89 0.78 -3.59 4.90
CA ARG A 89 -0.03 -4.79 5.15
C ARG A 89 0.65 -5.64 6.22
N PRO A 90 0.07 -5.71 7.44
CA PRO A 90 0.73 -6.34 8.60
C PRO A 90 1.05 -7.82 8.42
N SER A 91 0.26 -8.54 7.60
CA SER A 91 0.51 -9.97 7.32
C SER A 91 1.67 -10.23 6.35
N TYR A 92 2.07 -9.22 5.55
CA TYR A 92 3.14 -9.37 4.56
C TYR A 92 4.43 -8.62 4.89
N SER A 93 4.33 -7.55 5.66
CA SER A 93 5.46 -6.71 5.99
C SER A 93 5.80 -6.81 7.47
N SER A 94 7.09 -6.79 7.79
CA SER A 94 7.52 -6.63 9.18
C SER A 94 7.09 -5.25 9.71
N VAL A 95 7.03 -5.12 11.03
CA VAL A 95 6.74 -3.82 11.67
C VAL A 95 7.75 -2.76 11.25
N GLU A 96 9.02 -3.13 11.15
CA GLU A 96 10.10 -2.19 10.80
C GLU A 96 10.01 -1.77 9.32
N ASP A 97 9.70 -2.71 8.41
CA ASP A 97 9.48 -2.38 7.00
C ASP A 97 8.24 -1.48 6.83
N ALA A 98 7.15 -1.75 7.56
CA ALA A 98 5.94 -0.94 7.52
C ALA A 98 6.18 0.50 8.05
N LYS A 99 6.94 0.65 9.15
CA LYS A 99 7.35 1.96 9.68
C LYS A 99 8.24 2.72 8.70
N ALA A 100 9.21 2.05 8.11
CA ALA A 100 10.11 2.63 7.12
C ALA A 100 9.33 3.10 5.86
N LEU A 101 8.40 2.28 5.38
CA LEU A 101 7.51 2.64 4.28
C LEU A 101 6.68 3.88 4.61
N ALA A 102 5.98 3.88 5.75
CA ALA A 102 5.15 5.01 6.18
C ALA A 102 5.98 6.31 6.27
N THR A 103 7.16 6.25 6.89
CA THR A 103 8.08 7.38 6.99
C THR A 103 8.51 7.89 5.61
N ALA A 104 8.88 6.97 4.69
CA ALA A 104 9.30 7.33 3.34
C ALA A 104 8.17 7.97 2.52
N LEU A 105 6.93 7.47 2.64
CA LEU A 105 5.79 8.05 1.95
C LEU A 105 5.47 9.46 2.46
N VAL A 106 5.43 9.66 3.77
CA VAL A 106 5.23 10.99 4.39
C VAL A 106 6.33 11.96 3.98
N ALA A 107 7.59 11.55 4.02
CA ALA A 107 8.72 12.38 3.58
C ALA A 107 8.65 12.77 2.09
N ARG A 108 7.96 11.97 1.26
CA ARG A 108 7.69 12.26 -0.16
C ARG A 108 6.44 13.14 -0.36
N GLY A 109 5.79 13.57 0.70
CA GLY A 109 4.57 14.39 0.65
C GLY A 109 3.32 13.62 0.26
N VAL A 110 3.29 12.29 0.41
CA VAL A 110 2.08 11.48 0.21
C VAL A 110 1.09 11.81 1.32
N PRO A 111 -0.11 12.32 1.00
CA PRO A 111 -1.01 12.87 2.02
C PRO A 111 -1.78 11.81 2.80
N THR A 112 -1.75 10.56 2.36
CA THR A 112 -2.51 9.45 2.96
C THR A 112 -1.66 8.21 3.15
N LEU A 113 -1.91 7.50 4.25
CA LEU A 113 -1.40 6.17 4.49
C LEU A 113 -2.60 5.21 4.53
N ASN A 114 -2.75 4.40 3.50
CA ASN A 114 -3.84 3.44 3.34
C ASN A 114 -3.32 2.03 3.65
N MET A 115 -3.72 1.47 4.80
CA MET A 115 -3.35 0.13 5.25
C MET A 115 -4.38 -0.89 4.77
N LEU A 116 -3.93 -2.03 4.30
CA LEU A 116 -4.78 -3.13 3.85
C LEU A 116 -4.60 -4.37 4.74
N PHE A 117 -5.71 -4.92 5.19
CA PHE A 117 -5.82 -6.28 5.70
C PHE A 117 -7.27 -6.78 5.57
N HIS A 118 -7.47 -8.09 5.63
CA HIS A 118 -8.82 -8.66 5.57
C HIS A 118 -9.38 -8.85 6.97
N SER A 119 -10.70 -8.67 7.15
CA SER A 119 -11.36 -8.92 8.43
C SER A 119 -11.19 -10.37 8.90
N SER A 120 -11.05 -11.31 7.98
CA SER A 120 -10.74 -12.71 8.30
C SER A 120 -9.37 -12.91 8.96
N GLU A 121 -8.46 -11.95 8.85
CA GLU A 121 -7.15 -11.99 9.54
C GLU A 121 -7.26 -11.66 11.04
N LEU A 122 -8.44 -11.21 11.51
CA LEU A 122 -8.70 -10.84 12.91
C LEU A 122 -9.26 -11.99 13.75
N VAL A 123 -9.45 -13.17 13.15
CA VAL A 123 -9.97 -14.35 13.85
C VAL A 123 -9.09 -15.57 13.58
N PRO A 124 -8.91 -16.48 14.55
CA PRO A 124 -8.18 -17.71 14.35
C PRO A 124 -8.78 -18.53 13.19
N GLU A 125 -7.91 -19.18 12.40
CA GLU A 125 -8.28 -19.99 11.25
C GLU A 125 -9.02 -19.24 10.12
N GLY A 126 -9.34 -17.95 10.28
CA GLY A 126 -10.00 -17.13 9.28
C GLY A 126 -9.11 -16.77 8.08
N SER A 127 -7.80 -16.99 8.20
CA SER A 127 -6.83 -16.72 7.14
C SER A 127 -5.65 -17.71 7.22
N PRO A 128 -4.89 -17.88 6.12
CA PRO A 128 -3.68 -18.72 6.17
C PRO A 128 -2.55 -18.13 7.03
N TYR A 129 -2.69 -16.87 7.47
CA TYR A 129 -1.65 -16.11 8.20
C TYR A 129 -1.82 -16.22 9.71
N ASN A 130 -3.05 -16.22 10.21
CA ASN A 130 -3.40 -16.23 11.62
C ASN A 130 -4.27 -17.46 11.91
N ARG A 131 -3.61 -18.55 12.34
CA ARG A 131 -4.27 -19.84 12.56
C ARG A 131 -4.66 -20.10 14.01
N THR A 132 -4.00 -19.42 14.95
CA THR A 132 -4.22 -19.57 16.38
C THR A 132 -4.55 -18.22 17.01
N ASP A 133 -5.11 -18.23 18.22
CA ASP A 133 -5.32 -17.01 19.02
C ASP A 133 -4.00 -16.25 19.20
N ALA A 134 -2.90 -16.94 19.48
CA ALA A 134 -1.59 -16.34 19.60
C ALA A 134 -1.08 -15.69 18.29
N ASP A 135 -1.51 -16.16 17.12
CA ASP A 135 -1.21 -15.49 15.85
C ASP A 135 -2.00 -14.19 15.70
N VAL A 136 -3.26 -14.21 16.11
CA VAL A 136 -4.14 -13.04 16.11
C VAL A 136 -3.62 -11.99 17.09
N ASP A 137 -3.23 -12.38 18.30
CA ASP A 137 -2.62 -11.49 19.29
C ASP A 137 -1.36 -10.82 18.72
N ARG A 138 -0.45 -11.59 18.13
CA ARG A 138 0.73 -11.06 17.46
C ARG A 138 0.40 -10.13 16.29
N PHE A 139 -0.72 -10.37 15.60
CA PHE A 139 -1.18 -9.49 14.54
C PHE A 139 -1.64 -8.13 15.11
N PHE A 140 -2.39 -8.13 16.21
CA PHE A 140 -2.80 -6.90 16.90
C PHE A 140 -1.60 -6.14 17.47
N GLU A 141 -0.63 -6.82 18.08
CA GLU A 141 0.61 -6.19 18.54
C GLU A 141 1.37 -5.49 17.39
N ARG A 142 1.41 -6.11 16.21
CA ARG A 142 2.01 -5.48 15.01
C ARG A 142 1.23 -4.25 14.57
N LEU A 143 -0.09 -4.32 14.53
CA LEU A 143 -0.95 -3.17 14.22
C LEU A 143 -0.69 -2.01 15.18
N GLU A 144 -0.71 -2.28 16.48
CA GLU A 144 -0.48 -1.28 17.52
C GLU A 144 0.87 -0.57 17.33
N ARG A 145 1.94 -1.33 17.16
CA ARG A 145 3.30 -0.79 16.95
C ARG A 145 3.40 0.07 15.68
N VAL A 146 2.71 -0.31 14.61
CA VAL A 146 2.70 0.47 13.37
C VAL A 146 1.86 1.73 13.53
N PHE A 147 0.65 1.63 14.12
CA PHE A 147 -0.20 2.79 14.37
C PHE A 147 0.42 3.77 15.36
N GLU A 148 1.07 3.29 16.42
CA GLU A 148 1.80 4.16 17.33
C GLU A 148 2.86 5.00 16.59
N HIS A 149 3.63 4.39 15.70
CA HIS A 149 4.61 5.11 14.89
C HIS A 149 3.94 6.13 13.97
N ILE A 150 2.90 5.73 13.24
CA ILE A 150 2.20 6.59 12.28
C ILE A 150 1.53 7.77 13.00
N MET A 151 0.84 7.52 14.11
CA MET A 151 0.09 8.57 14.81
C MET A 151 0.96 9.45 15.69
N LYS A 152 1.93 8.86 16.43
CA LYS A 152 2.74 9.62 17.38
C LYS A 152 4.02 10.20 16.78
N ARG A 153 4.67 9.51 15.82
CA ARG A 153 5.94 9.96 15.23
C ARG A 153 5.75 10.72 13.93
N LEU A 154 4.78 10.32 13.11
CA LEU A 154 4.49 10.99 11.85
C LEU A 154 3.31 11.98 11.98
N ALA A 155 2.71 12.12 13.16
CA ALA A 155 1.59 13.01 13.45
C ALA A 155 0.38 12.81 12.53
N ALA A 156 0.19 11.59 12.00
CA ALA A 156 -0.96 11.28 11.18
C ALA A 156 -2.24 11.13 12.02
N ARG A 157 -3.38 11.42 11.42
CA ARG A 157 -4.69 11.29 12.03
C ARG A 157 -5.51 10.20 11.34
N GLY A 158 -6.16 9.33 12.12
CA GLY A 158 -7.15 8.38 11.59
C GLY A 158 -8.39 9.12 11.10
N VAL A 159 -8.82 8.82 9.88
CA VAL A 159 -10.00 9.43 9.25
C VAL A 159 -10.75 8.36 8.45
N THR A 160 -12.04 8.57 8.23
CA THR A 160 -12.80 7.78 7.26
C THR A 160 -12.42 8.15 5.82
N TYR A 161 -12.68 7.27 4.87
CA TYR A 161 -12.46 7.60 3.45
C TYR A 161 -13.27 8.80 2.96
N ARG A 162 -14.45 9.03 3.55
CA ARG A 162 -15.26 10.23 3.29
C ARG A 162 -14.54 11.49 3.74
N GLU A 163 -14.14 11.55 4.99
CA GLU A 163 -13.39 12.69 5.55
C GLU A 163 -12.09 12.92 4.79
N CYS A 164 -11.41 11.85 4.42
CA CYS A 164 -10.20 11.92 3.61
C CYS A 164 -10.48 12.56 2.24
N ALA A 165 -11.52 12.12 1.53
CA ALA A 165 -11.88 12.66 0.23
C ALA A 165 -12.33 14.11 0.29
N GLU A 166 -13.01 14.51 1.37
CA GLU A 166 -13.44 15.91 1.61
C GLU A 166 -12.25 16.82 1.95
N ALA A 167 -11.27 16.31 2.71
CA ALA A 167 -10.07 17.06 3.07
C ALA A 167 -9.04 17.15 1.94
N LEU A 168 -9.00 16.16 1.06
CA LEU A 168 -8.11 16.12 -0.08
C LEU A 168 -8.70 16.93 -1.24
N GLN A 169 -8.23 18.14 -1.41
CA GLN A 169 -8.50 18.92 -2.61
C GLN A 169 -7.65 18.37 -3.78
N VAL A 170 -7.97 17.14 -4.23
CA VAL A 170 -7.27 16.52 -5.35
C VAL A 170 -7.72 17.19 -6.65
N PRO A 171 -6.81 17.89 -7.39
CA PRO A 171 -7.18 18.50 -8.66
C PRO A 171 -7.66 17.43 -9.66
N ARG A 172 -8.72 17.74 -10.39
CA ARG A 172 -9.09 17.00 -11.59
C ARG A 172 -8.15 17.42 -12.71
N SER A 173 -7.63 16.48 -13.45
CA SER A 173 -6.80 16.71 -14.63
C SER A 173 -7.65 17.10 -15.83
#